data_c7c10e4b3356e3ffee2f2d94e165069e
#
_entry.id   c7c10e4b3356e3ffee2f2d94e165069e
#
_cell.length_a   1.000
_cell.length_b   1.000
_cell.length_c   1.000
_cell.angle_alpha   90.00
_cell.angle_beta   90.00
_cell.angle_gamma   90.00
#
_symmetry.space_group_name_H-M   'P 1'
#
loop_
_entity.id
_entity.type
_entity.pdbx_description
1 polymer ?
#
loop_
_entity_poly.entity_id
_entity_poly.type
_entity_poly.pdbx_seq_one_letter_code
_entity_poly.pdbx_strand_id
1 'polypeptide(L)'
;MRRQLSRSVLGMATATFAILACTTAAGPAAAADAPYDVLVFSKTAGFRHDSIAVGTQAIRELGAANSFTVTATEDAATFTTANLSRYEAVVFLNTTGDVLNPTQEAAFESYIRAGGGYVGVHSAADTEYGWSFYGNLVGAYFASHPAIQQANVKVENRAHPATAHLPQTWTRTDEWYNYQTNARSTARVLATLDESSYSGGGMGADHPHAWCKAYVGGRAFYTGGGHTQASYAEPAFRSHLLGGIRYAAGRAKADCRPETGYTTLYNGSTSGWSQAGPGSFSNSDATLTSVGGMGLFWYSAKQFTNYSLKLDWRMPGDDNSGVFIGFPPSSDPWSAVNNGYEIQIDATDAVDRTTGAVYTFKSADIAARDAALNPPGEWNTYELLVEGERLQVFLNGVKINDFTNTDPVRSLAGHIGIQNHGTGDDVSFRNIRIKELGGTQPPPTGGTGPIRGLAGKCLDVRNAATADGTQIQIYTCNGSGAQTWTVTSGGGPVRALGKCLDVSGGGSADGTKIQLWSCNGTGAQNWAAQADGTLRNAQSGKCLDVSGNNSADGTVVHLWSCTGAANQKWTLP
;
A
#
# COMPACT_ATOMS: atom_id res chain seq x y z
N MET A 1 92.75 8.52 27.19
CA MET A 1 93.08 7.77 25.97
C MET A 1 92.42 6.40 26.00
N ARG A 2 91.34 6.20 25.31
CA ARG A 2 90.78 4.94 24.77
C ARG A 2 89.46 5.27 24.11
N ARG A 3 89.42 5.16 22.79
CA ARG A 3 88.26 5.28 21.97
C ARG A 3 87.39 4.01 22.12
N GLN A 4 86.09 4.16 22.41
CA GLN A 4 85.11 3.10 22.24
C GLN A 4 84.25 3.38 21.00
N LEU A 5 84.29 2.42 20.12
CA LEU A 5 83.41 2.36 18.91
C LEU A 5 82.07 1.87 19.34
N SER A 6 81.04 2.66 19.08
CA SER A 6 79.64 2.22 19.17
C SER A 6 79.15 1.59 17.85
N ARG A 7 78.72 0.34 17.91
CA ARG A 7 78.07 -0.37 16.81
C ARG A 7 76.60 -0.01 16.80
N SER A 8 76.11 0.58 15.69
CA SER A 8 74.69 0.79 15.41
C SER A 8 74.09 -0.54 14.95
N VAL A 9 73.06 -1.02 15.65
CA VAL A 9 72.22 -2.15 15.24
C VAL A 9 71.03 -1.59 14.52
N LEU A 10 70.87 -1.93 13.22
CA LEU A 10 69.75 -1.61 12.38
C LEU A 10 68.61 -2.60 12.69
N GLY A 11 67.57 -2.16 13.40
CA GLY A 11 66.36 -2.97 13.67
C GLY A 11 65.44 -2.91 12.48
N MET A 12 65.22 -4.04 11.81
CA MET A 12 64.15 -4.20 10.83
C MET A 12 62.80 -4.32 11.58
N ALA A 13 61.93 -3.33 11.43
CA ALA A 13 60.53 -3.40 11.88
C ALA A 13 59.72 -4.15 10.83
N THR A 14 59.31 -5.38 11.13
CA THR A 14 58.30 -6.12 10.37
C THR A 14 56.92 -5.57 10.71
N ALA A 15 56.29 -4.85 9.77
CA ALA A 15 54.89 -4.42 9.88
C ALA A 15 53.98 -5.62 9.60
N THR A 16 53.36 -6.15 10.64
CA THR A 16 52.30 -7.16 10.53
C THR A 16 51.00 -6.44 10.16
N PHE A 17 50.56 -6.58 8.93
CA PHE A 17 49.20 -6.16 8.52
C PHE A 17 48.20 -7.15 9.12
N ALA A 18 47.45 -6.73 10.15
CA ALA A 18 46.26 -7.42 10.61
C ALA A 18 45.15 -7.17 9.63
N ILE A 19 44.80 -8.17 8.82
CA ILE A 19 43.57 -8.16 8.00
C ILE A 19 42.42 -8.34 8.97
N LEU A 20 41.70 -7.26 9.25
CA LEU A 20 40.43 -7.29 9.97
C LEU A 20 39.41 -7.92 9.01
N ALA A 21 39.15 -9.21 9.14
CA ALA A 21 38.03 -9.86 8.47
C ALA A 21 36.75 -9.33 9.09
N CYS A 22 36.03 -8.43 8.39
CA CYS A 22 34.66 -8.06 8.69
C CYS A 22 33.79 -9.31 8.46
N THR A 23 33.55 -10.08 9.52
CA THR A 23 32.49 -11.10 9.50
C THR A 23 31.17 -10.37 9.56
N THR A 24 30.53 -10.19 8.41
CA THR A 24 29.10 -9.85 8.39
C THR A 24 28.38 -11.02 9.06
N ALA A 25 27.80 -10.79 10.23
CA ALA A 25 26.89 -11.74 10.83
C ALA A 25 25.73 -11.96 9.83
N ALA A 26 25.66 -13.16 9.26
CA ALA A 26 24.48 -13.56 8.51
C ALA A 26 23.32 -13.58 9.50
N GLY A 27 22.29 -12.77 9.26
CA GLY A 27 21.05 -12.83 10.01
C GLY A 27 20.48 -14.25 9.98
N PRO A 28 19.58 -14.59 10.90
CA PRO A 28 18.97 -15.91 10.93
C PRO A 28 18.38 -16.25 9.56
N ALA A 29 18.79 -17.38 8.98
CA ALA A 29 18.25 -17.86 7.73
C ALA A 29 16.74 -18.12 7.93
N ALA A 30 15.89 -17.63 7.00
CA ALA A 30 14.48 -17.96 7.01
C ALA A 30 14.30 -19.48 7.09
N ALA A 31 13.31 -19.94 7.87
CA ALA A 31 13.01 -21.36 7.98
C ALA A 31 12.72 -21.94 6.58
N ALA A 32 13.25 -23.11 6.29
CA ALA A 32 12.98 -23.78 5.02
C ALA A 32 11.48 -24.11 4.89
N ASP A 33 10.92 -23.95 3.69
CA ASP A 33 9.54 -24.33 3.40
C ASP A 33 9.32 -25.83 3.75
N ALA A 34 8.12 -26.17 4.22
CA ALA A 34 7.71 -27.57 4.30
C ALA A 34 7.72 -28.19 2.90
N PRO A 35 8.15 -29.46 2.74
CA PRO A 35 8.23 -30.11 1.43
C PRO A 35 6.91 -30.04 0.64
N TYR A 36 7.00 -29.90 -0.68
CA TYR A 36 5.84 -29.82 -1.58
C TYR A 36 6.18 -30.30 -3.00
N ASP A 37 5.15 -30.58 -3.79
CA ASP A 37 5.29 -31.11 -5.13
C ASP A 37 4.84 -30.10 -6.19
N VAL A 38 5.58 -30.02 -7.29
CA VAL A 38 5.33 -29.11 -8.42
C VAL A 38 5.26 -29.91 -9.72
N LEU A 39 4.18 -29.71 -10.49
CA LEU A 39 4.06 -30.21 -11.85
C LEU A 39 4.54 -29.14 -12.83
N VAL A 40 5.53 -29.47 -13.68
CA VAL A 40 5.94 -28.63 -14.81
C VAL A 40 5.36 -29.21 -16.08
N PHE A 41 4.45 -28.47 -16.72
CA PHE A 41 3.79 -28.83 -17.96
C PHE A 41 4.29 -27.93 -19.09
N SER A 42 4.77 -28.56 -20.20
CA SER A 42 5.41 -27.85 -21.31
C SER A 42 4.99 -28.35 -22.69
N LYS A 43 3.76 -28.88 -22.80
CA LYS A 43 3.19 -29.26 -24.09
C LYS A 43 2.98 -28.04 -24.98
N THR A 44 3.28 -28.17 -26.28
CA THR A 44 3.07 -27.15 -27.29
C THR A 44 2.22 -27.67 -28.43
N ALA A 45 1.21 -26.91 -28.84
CA ALA A 45 0.43 -27.16 -30.07
C ALA A 45 0.71 -26.08 -31.13
N GLY A 46 1.43 -25.01 -30.76
CA GLY A 46 1.97 -23.96 -31.63
C GLY A 46 3.49 -23.95 -31.64
N PHE A 47 4.08 -22.76 -31.53
CA PHE A 47 5.54 -22.59 -31.53
C PHE A 47 6.18 -23.29 -30.33
N ARG A 48 7.27 -24.03 -30.55
CA ARG A 48 8.02 -24.69 -29.49
C ARG A 48 9.30 -23.93 -29.17
N HIS A 49 9.38 -23.41 -27.96
CA HIS A 49 10.57 -22.70 -27.50
C HIS A 49 11.71 -23.66 -27.19
N ASP A 50 12.91 -23.31 -27.62
CA ASP A 50 14.14 -24.09 -27.38
C ASP A 50 14.60 -24.02 -25.91
N SER A 51 14.07 -23.05 -25.15
CA SER A 51 14.34 -22.86 -23.74
C SER A 51 13.57 -23.81 -22.80
N ILE A 52 12.60 -24.60 -23.30
CA ILE A 52 11.82 -25.54 -22.46
C ILE A 52 12.72 -26.51 -21.67
N ALA A 53 13.73 -27.09 -22.32
CA ALA A 53 14.60 -28.07 -21.69
C ALA A 53 15.43 -27.45 -20.55
N VAL A 54 16.07 -26.29 -20.81
CA VAL A 54 16.88 -25.59 -19.78
C VAL A 54 16.01 -24.99 -18.69
N GLY A 55 14.79 -24.52 -19.01
CA GLY A 55 13.83 -24.02 -18.04
C GLY A 55 13.34 -25.13 -17.10
N THR A 56 13.02 -26.31 -17.65
CA THR A 56 12.66 -27.49 -16.84
C THR A 56 13.80 -27.88 -15.90
N GLN A 57 15.04 -27.91 -16.40
CA GLN A 57 16.21 -28.22 -15.57
C GLN A 57 16.43 -27.18 -14.47
N ALA A 58 16.31 -25.89 -14.79
CA ALA A 58 16.42 -24.81 -13.80
C ALA A 58 15.38 -24.95 -12.68
N ILE A 59 14.12 -25.30 -13.01
CA ILE A 59 13.08 -25.51 -11.99
C ILE A 59 13.38 -26.74 -11.13
N ARG A 60 13.93 -27.83 -11.70
CA ARG A 60 14.38 -28.99 -10.92
C ARG A 60 15.49 -28.64 -9.95
N GLU A 61 16.47 -27.84 -10.39
CA GLU A 61 17.57 -27.37 -9.52
C GLU A 61 17.04 -26.46 -8.40
N LEU A 62 16.09 -25.57 -8.71
CA LEU A 62 15.40 -24.77 -7.70
C LEU A 62 14.67 -25.65 -6.69
N GLY A 63 14.00 -26.74 -7.16
CA GLY A 63 13.32 -27.70 -6.29
C GLY A 63 14.29 -28.39 -5.33
N ALA A 64 15.39 -28.91 -5.85
CA ALA A 64 16.39 -29.60 -5.06
C ALA A 64 17.03 -28.69 -3.99
N ALA A 65 17.14 -27.38 -4.26
CA ALA A 65 17.69 -26.40 -3.33
C ALA A 65 16.65 -25.80 -2.35
N ASN A 66 15.33 -25.97 -2.60
CA ASN A 66 14.27 -25.25 -1.87
C ASN A 66 13.08 -26.15 -1.47
N SER A 67 13.35 -27.40 -1.12
CA SER A 67 12.39 -28.36 -0.52
C SER A 67 11.18 -28.69 -1.36
N PHE A 68 11.26 -28.69 -2.70
CA PHE A 68 10.17 -29.19 -3.54
C PHE A 68 10.62 -30.18 -4.61
N THR A 69 9.72 -31.13 -4.89
CA THR A 69 9.92 -32.15 -5.93
C THR A 69 9.30 -31.71 -7.24
N VAL A 70 9.96 -31.97 -8.36
CA VAL A 70 9.49 -31.57 -9.69
C VAL A 70 9.17 -32.78 -10.55
N THR A 71 7.91 -32.91 -10.92
CA THR A 71 7.47 -33.79 -12.00
C THR A 71 7.30 -32.98 -13.29
N ALA A 72 8.04 -33.31 -14.35
CA ALA A 72 7.93 -32.59 -15.62
C ALA A 72 7.30 -33.50 -16.68
N THR A 73 6.37 -32.98 -17.47
CA THR A 73 5.64 -33.72 -18.50
C THR A 73 5.18 -32.81 -19.64
N GLU A 74 5.01 -33.41 -20.83
CA GLU A 74 4.28 -32.82 -21.96
C GLU A 74 2.98 -33.62 -22.23
N ASP A 75 2.72 -34.68 -21.45
CA ASP A 75 1.54 -35.51 -21.59
C ASP A 75 0.33 -34.90 -20.86
N ALA A 76 -0.62 -34.37 -21.64
CA ALA A 76 -1.86 -33.80 -21.13
C ALA A 76 -2.78 -34.85 -20.44
N ALA A 77 -2.56 -36.15 -20.64
CA ALA A 77 -3.32 -37.20 -19.94
C ALA A 77 -3.07 -37.18 -18.41
N THR A 78 -2.00 -36.52 -17.96
CA THR A 78 -1.72 -36.25 -16.54
C THR A 78 -2.71 -35.29 -15.88
N PHE A 79 -3.47 -34.50 -16.66
CA PHE A 79 -4.49 -33.59 -16.17
C PHE A 79 -5.78 -34.35 -15.79
N THR A 80 -5.73 -35.01 -14.66
CA THR A 80 -6.88 -35.62 -13.99
C THR A 80 -6.99 -35.08 -12.58
N THR A 81 -8.19 -34.99 -12.02
CA THR A 81 -8.42 -34.50 -10.66
C THR A 81 -7.56 -35.24 -9.63
N ALA A 82 -7.48 -36.59 -9.75
CA ALA A 82 -6.70 -37.42 -8.84
C ALA A 82 -5.19 -37.16 -8.92
N ASN A 83 -4.66 -36.88 -10.12
CA ASN A 83 -3.23 -36.60 -10.25
C ASN A 83 -2.89 -35.15 -9.85
N LEU A 84 -3.69 -34.19 -10.30
CA LEU A 84 -3.45 -32.76 -10.00
C LEU A 84 -3.51 -32.46 -8.49
N SER A 85 -4.35 -33.15 -7.73
CA SER A 85 -4.47 -32.97 -6.27
C SER A 85 -3.18 -33.30 -5.48
N ARG A 86 -2.18 -33.89 -6.12
CA ARG A 86 -0.88 -34.22 -5.53
C ARG A 86 0.12 -33.04 -5.56
N TYR A 87 -0.19 -31.97 -6.30
CA TYR A 87 0.72 -30.87 -6.53
C TYR A 87 0.19 -29.59 -5.90
N GLU A 88 1.05 -28.86 -5.19
CA GLU A 88 0.74 -27.54 -4.66
C GLU A 88 0.76 -26.46 -5.74
N ALA A 89 1.56 -26.65 -6.81
CA ALA A 89 1.59 -25.76 -7.95
C ALA A 89 1.76 -26.50 -9.29
N VAL A 90 1.13 -25.96 -10.33
CA VAL A 90 1.30 -26.38 -11.73
C VAL A 90 1.93 -25.22 -12.50
N VAL A 91 3.08 -25.49 -13.11
CA VAL A 91 3.83 -24.52 -13.92
C VAL A 91 3.56 -24.80 -15.39
N PHE A 92 2.95 -23.87 -16.10
CA PHE A 92 2.86 -23.87 -17.56
C PHE A 92 4.13 -23.18 -18.09
N LEU A 93 5.11 -24.00 -18.45
CA LEU A 93 6.42 -23.56 -18.91
C LEU A 93 6.45 -23.50 -20.44
N ASN A 94 6.36 -22.29 -20.98
CA ASN A 94 6.44 -22.04 -22.42
C ASN A 94 5.48 -22.92 -23.25
N THR A 95 4.28 -23.17 -22.72
CA THR A 95 3.18 -23.83 -23.46
C THR A 95 2.66 -22.91 -24.56
N THR A 96 2.13 -23.49 -25.65
CA THR A 96 1.54 -22.70 -26.77
C THR A 96 0.36 -23.43 -27.37
N GLY A 97 -0.67 -22.68 -27.76
CA GLY A 97 -1.84 -23.20 -28.48
C GLY A 97 -2.81 -23.99 -27.57
N ASP A 98 -3.66 -24.79 -28.20
CA ASP A 98 -4.66 -25.61 -27.50
C ASP A 98 -4.01 -26.93 -27.04
N VAL A 99 -3.73 -27.05 -25.74
CA VAL A 99 -2.93 -28.15 -25.16
C VAL A 99 -3.75 -29.10 -24.30
N LEU A 100 -4.93 -28.69 -23.84
CA LEU A 100 -5.84 -29.48 -23.02
C LEU A 100 -7.17 -29.73 -23.76
N ASN A 101 -7.75 -30.87 -23.60
CA ASN A 101 -9.12 -31.14 -24.05
C ASN A 101 -10.13 -30.75 -22.93
N PRO A 102 -11.45 -30.67 -23.23
CA PRO A 102 -12.45 -30.22 -22.25
C PRO A 102 -12.49 -31.03 -20.93
N THR A 103 -12.13 -32.30 -20.93
CA THR A 103 -12.05 -33.13 -19.71
C THR A 103 -10.85 -32.72 -18.86
N GLN A 104 -9.73 -32.43 -19.49
CA GLN A 104 -8.49 -31.99 -18.82
C GLN A 104 -8.62 -30.54 -18.31
N GLU A 105 -9.28 -29.67 -19.08
CA GLU A 105 -9.64 -28.32 -18.65
C GLU A 105 -10.51 -28.35 -17.39
N ALA A 106 -11.56 -29.17 -17.37
CA ALA A 106 -12.45 -29.32 -16.21
C ALA A 106 -11.69 -29.85 -14.97
N ALA A 107 -10.74 -30.77 -15.15
CA ALA A 107 -9.90 -31.26 -14.05
C ALA A 107 -8.98 -30.15 -13.51
N PHE A 108 -8.37 -29.35 -14.39
CA PHE A 108 -7.52 -28.21 -13.99
C PHE A 108 -8.32 -27.09 -13.34
N GLU A 109 -9.49 -26.77 -13.87
CA GLU A 109 -10.41 -25.81 -13.23
C GLU A 109 -10.77 -26.24 -11.81
N SER A 110 -11.11 -27.52 -11.62
CA SER A 110 -11.41 -28.10 -10.30
C SER A 110 -10.22 -28.00 -9.35
N TYR A 111 -9.00 -28.21 -9.84
CA TYR A 111 -7.76 -28.07 -9.07
C TYR A 111 -7.55 -26.63 -8.59
N ILE A 112 -7.72 -25.62 -9.47
CA ILE A 112 -7.60 -24.20 -9.10
C ILE A 112 -8.67 -23.82 -8.09
N ARG A 113 -9.94 -24.24 -8.30
CA ARG A 113 -11.05 -23.95 -7.36
C ARG A 113 -10.85 -24.60 -5.98
N ALA A 114 -10.11 -25.70 -5.91
CA ALA A 114 -9.73 -26.33 -4.65
C ALA A 114 -8.54 -25.66 -3.93
N GLY A 115 -8.01 -24.54 -4.47
CA GLY A 115 -6.90 -23.80 -3.86
C GLY A 115 -5.53 -24.08 -4.50
N GLY A 116 -5.49 -24.79 -5.61
CA GLY A 116 -4.27 -25.10 -6.34
C GLY A 116 -3.56 -23.86 -6.90
N GLY A 117 -2.23 -23.96 -7.10
CA GLY A 117 -1.40 -22.89 -7.60
C GLY A 117 -1.12 -22.98 -9.10
N TYR A 118 -1.12 -21.84 -9.77
CA TYR A 118 -0.74 -21.70 -11.17
C TYR A 118 0.47 -20.78 -11.33
N VAL A 119 1.43 -21.22 -12.15
CA VAL A 119 2.56 -20.40 -12.58
C VAL A 119 2.61 -20.39 -14.10
N GLY A 120 2.41 -19.25 -14.73
CA GLY A 120 2.58 -19.07 -16.17
C GLY A 120 3.94 -18.44 -16.48
N VAL A 121 4.68 -19.05 -17.40
CA VAL A 121 5.99 -18.56 -17.85
C VAL A 121 5.91 -18.28 -19.34
N HIS A 122 6.21 -17.05 -19.72
CA HIS A 122 6.34 -16.56 -21.09
C HIS A 122 5.12 -16.93 -21.94
N SER A 123 5.26 -17.87 -22.90
CA SER A 123 4.18 -18.26 -23.81
C SER A 123 3.04 -19.06 -23.16
N ALA A 124 3.04 -19.23 -21.83
CA ALA A 124 1.81 -19.59 -21.14
C ALA A 124 0.67 -18.57 -21.41
N ALA A 125 0.98 -17.32 -21.79
CA ALA A 125 0.00 -16.34 -22.28
C ALA A 125 -0.46 -16.57 -23.74
N ASP A 126 0.22 -17.43 -24.48
CA ASP A 126 -0.09 -17.86 -25.86
C ASP A 126 -0.74 -19.25 -25.90
N THR A 127 -1.55 -19.55 -24.88
CA THR A 127 -2.10 -20.88 -24.62
C THR A 127 -3.60 -20.75 -24.34
N GLU A 128 -4.42 -21.73 -24.82
CA GLU A 128 -5.84 -21.91 -24.48
C GLU A 128 -6.71 -20.68 -24.77
N TYR A 129 -6.58 -20.07 -25.93
CA TYR A 129 -7.37 -18.88 -26.32
C TYR A 129 -8.88 -19.09 -26.33
N GLY A 130 -9.34 -20.32 -26.56
CA GLY A 130 -10.76 -20.69 -26.58
C GLY A 130 -11.37 -20.89 -25.18
N TRP A 131 -10.55 -20.95 -24.14
CA TRP A 131 -10.99 -21.28 -22.79
C TRP A 131 -10.95 -20.07 -21.85
N SER A 132 -12.12 -19.44 -21.65
CA SER A 132 -12.23 -18.19 -20.88
C SER A 132 -11.77 -18.30 -19.42
N PHE A 133 -11.89 -19.49 -18.81
CA PHE A 133 -11.37 -19.73 -17.46
C PHE A 133 -9.84 -19.53 -17.42
N TYR A 134 -9.13 -20.09 -18.40
CA TYR A 134 -7.69 -19.94 -18.49
C TYR A 134 -7.27 -18.49 -18.76
N GLY A 135 -7.96 -17.80 -19.68
CA GLY A 135 -7.70 -16.38 -19.93
C GLY A 135 -7.83 -15.51 -18.69
N ASN A 136 -8.86 -15.79 -17.88
CA ASN A 136 -9.02 -15.12 -16.60
C ASN A 136 -7.96 -15.53 -15.56
N LEU A 137 -7.48 -16.76 -15.58
CA LEU A 137 -6.43 -17.25 -14.68
C LEU A 137 -5.08 -16.65 -15.02
N VAL A 138 -4.65 -16.69 -16.29
CA VAL A 138 -3.37 -16.14 -16.76
C VAL A 138 -3.35 -14.61 -16.68
N GLY A 139 -4.51 -13.97 -16.88
CA GLY A 139 -4.73 -12.54 -16.69
C GLY A 139 -4.66 -11.69 -17.96
N ALA A 140 -3.88 -12.08 -18.95
CA ALA A 140 -3.83 -11.47 -20.28
C ALA A 140 -3.29 -12.45 -21.30
N TYR A 141 -3.80 -12.39 -22.52
CA TYR A 141 -3.29 -13.16 -23.64
C TYR A 141 -2.22 -12.41 -24.43
N PHE A 142 -1.29 -13.14 -25.00
CA PHE A 142 -0.30 -12.66 -25.94
C PHE A 142 -0.93 -11.99 -27.18
N ALA A 143 -0.33 -10.91 -27.67
CA ALA A 143 -0.72 -10.22 -28.89
C ALA A 143 0.40 -10.17 -29.93
N SER A 144 1.60 -9.78 -29.52
CA SER A 144 2.77 -9.64 -30.40
C SER A 144 4.05 -9.50 -29.56
N HIS A 145 5.20 -9.55 -30.23
CA HIS A 145 6.50 -9.24 -29.63
C HIS A 145 7.44 -8.59 -30.66
N PRO A 146 8.37 -7.71 -30.26
CA PRO A 146 9.50 -7.29 -31.06
C PRO A 146 10.61 -8.37 -31.06
N ALA A 147 11.72 -8.11 -31.76
CA ALA A 147 12.91 -8.94 -31.64
C ALA A 147 13.48 -8.94 -30.22
N ILE A 148 14.19 -10.02 -29.85
CA ILE A 148 14.91 -10.12 -28.59
C ILE A 148 15.87 -8.94 -28.44
N GLN A 149 15.80 -8.24 -27.32
CA GLN A 149 16.60 -7.06 -27.03
C GLN A 149 16.66 -6.76 -25.53
N GLN A 150 17.57 -5.88 -25.13
CA GLN A 150 17.64 -5.38 -23.76
C GLN A 150 16.52 -4.39 -23.48
N ALA A 151 15.92 -4.47 -22.28
CA ALA A 151 14.97 -3.50 -21.76
C ALA A 151 15.12 -3.30 -20.26
N ASN A 152 14.55 -2.21 -19.74
CA ASN A 152 14.40 -1.94 -18.33
C ASN A 152 13.03 -2.44 -17.86
N VAL A 153 13.05 -3.29 -16.84
CA VAL A 153 11.87 -3.74 -16.11
C VAL A 153 11.77 -2.91 -14.83
N LYS A 154 10.71 -2.12 -14.69
CA LYS A 154 10.41 -1.36 -13.45
C LYS A 154 9.69 -2.26 -12.47
N VAL A 155 10.24 -2.45 -11.28
CA VAL A 155 9.67 -3.29 -10.23
C VAL A 155 8.77 -2.44 -9.35
N GLU A 156 7.44 -2.67 -9.44
CA GLU A 156 6.43 -1.90 -8.71
C GLU A 156 6.12 -2.48 -7.33
N ASN A 157 6.15 -3.81 -7.19
CA ASN A 157 5.93 -4.49 -5.93
C ASN A 157 7.18 -5.27 -5.53
N ARG A 158 7.88 -4.79 -4.50
CA ARG A 158 9.08 -5.43 -3.97
C ARG A 158 8.81 -6.21 -2.68
N ALA A 159 7.54 -6.40 -2.27
CA ALA A 159 7.16 -7.29 -1.17
C ALA A 159 6.84 -8.71 -1.65
N HIS A 160 6.36 -8.86 -2.90
CA HIS A 160 6.08 -10.19 -3.45
C HIS A 160 7.37 -11.03 -3.54
N PRO A 161 7.35 -12.32 -3.15
CA PRO A 161 8.57 -13.17 -3.12
C PRO A 161 9.26 -13.27 -4.49
N ALA A 162 8.53 -13.16 -5.60
CA ALA A 162 9.12 -13.17 -6.94
C ALA A 162 9.92 -11.90 -7.27
N THR A 163 9.72 -10.80 -6.56
CA THR A 163 10.33 -9.50 -6.89
C THR A 163 11.04 -8.84 -5.71
N ALA A 164 11.01 -9.46 -4.53
CA ALA A 164 11.58 -8.92 -3.31
C ALA A 164 13.09 -8.68 -3.37
N HIS A 165 13.80 -9.51 -4.13
CA HIS A 165 15.26 -9.47 -4.33
C HIS A 165 15.69 -8.55 -5.47
N LEU A 166 14.75 -8.06 -6.30
CA LEU A 166 15.06 -7.25 -7.47
C LEU A 166 15.30 -5.77 -7.09
N PRO A 167 16.18 -5.07 -7.82
CA PRO A 167 16.30 -3.62 -7.72
C PRO A 167 15.04 -2.93 -8.26
N GLN A 168 14.88 -1.62 -8.03
CA GLN A 168 13.76 -0.86 -8.58
C GLN A 168 13.69 -0.90 -10.11
N THR A 169 14.86 -0.98 -10.77
CA THR A 169 14.97 -1.18 -12.21
C THR A 169 15.86 -2.38 -12.48
N TRP A 170 15.27 -3.38 -13.12
CA TRP A 170 15.94 -4.63 -13.48
C TRP A 170 16.18 -4.63 -15.00
N THR A 171 17.40 -4.35 -15.41
CA THR A 171 17.81 -4.34 -16.83
C THR A 171 18.23 -5.73 -17.26
N ARG A 172 17.59 -6.28 -18.30
CA ARG A 172 17.89 -7.62 -18.83
C ARG A 172 17.52 -7.74 -20.30
N THR A 173 17.95 -8.83 -20.94
CA THR A 173 17.67 -9.16 -22.34
C THR A 173 16.72 -10.35 -22.40
N ASP A 174 15.58 -10.19 -23.09
CA ASP A 174 14.63 -11.26 -23.35
C ASP A 174 13.76 -10.89 -24.56
N GLU A 175 12.74 -11.70 -24.87
CA GLU A 175 11.64 -11.36 -25.75
C GLU A 175 10.51 -10.69 -24.96
N TRP A 176 10.05 -9.51 -25.43
CA TRP A 176 9.10 -8.69 -24.68
C TRP A 176 7.69 -8.81 -25.28
N TYR A 177 6.77 -9.44 -24.55
CA TYR A 177 5.39 -9.62 -25.00
C TYR A 177 4.57 -8.37 -24.85
N ASN A 178 3.86 -7.99 -25.92
CA ASN A 178 2.67 -7.15 -25.86
C ASN A 178 1.44 -8.03 -25.64
N TYR A 179 0.47 -7.58 -24.87
CA TYR A 179 -0.72 -8.34 -24.52
C TYR A 179 -1.99 -7.76 -25.13
N GLN A 180 -3.00 -8.59 -25.35
CA GLN A 180 -4.30 -8.17 -25.89
C GLN A 180 -5.05 -7.25 -24.93
N THR A 181 -4.84 -7.39 -23.62
CA THR A 181 -5.46 -6.59 -22.56
C THR A 181 -4.42 -6.25 -21.49
N ASN A 182 -4.69 -5.20 -20.70
CA ASN A 182 -3.84 -4.87 -19.56
C ASN A 182 -4.31 -5.64 -18.31
N ALA A 183 -3.42 -6.45 -17.72
CA ALA A 183 -3.71 -7.28 -16.55
C ALA A 183 -3.99 -6.48 -15.27
N ARG A 184 -3.61 -5.19 -15.19
CA ARG A 184 -3.70 -4.36 -13.97
C ARG A 184 -5.11 -4.26 -13.39
N SER A 185 -6.14 -4.32 -14.21
CA SER A 185 -7.54 -4.23 -13.76
C SER A 185 -8.00 -5.47 -12.97
N THR A 186 -7.35 -6.63 -13.18
CA THR A 186 -7.76 -7.93 -12.59
C THR A 186 -6.68 -8.61 -11.77
N ALA A 187 -5.46 -8.08 -11.78
CA ALA A 187 -4.29 -8.65 -11.11
C ALA A 187 -3.45 -7.56 -10.43
N ARG A 188 -2.64 -7.95 -9.46
CA ARG A 188 -1.59 -7.10 -8.91
C ARG A 188 -0.38 -7.15 -9.83
N VAL A 189 -0.09 -6.06 -10.52
CA VAL A 189 1.13 -5.93 -11.32
C VAL A 189 2.32 -5.83 -10.37
N LEU A 190 3.33 -6.66 -10.62
CA LEU A 190 4.57 -6.75 -9.85
C LEU A 190 5.71 -5.99 -10.53
N ALA A 191 5.72 -6.01 -11.86
CA ALA A 191 6.73 -5.36 -12.67
C ALA A 191 6.15 -4.95 -14.03
N THR A 192 6.64 -3.83 -14.58
CA THR A 192 6.27 -3.27 -15.88
C THR A 192 7.49 -3.08 -16.78
N LEU A 193 7.30 -3.15 -18.08
CA LEU A 193 8.34 -2.78 -19.07
C LEU A 193 8.38 -1.26 -19.24
N ASP A 194 9.58 -0.70 -19.29
CA ASP A 194 9.80 0.68 -19.70
C ASP A 194 9.94 0.75 -21.24
N GLU A 195 8.85 1.02 -21.94
CA GLU A 195 8.86 1.07 -23.41
C GLU A 195 9.81 2.12 -23.99
N SER A 196 10.25 3.11 -23.19
CA SER A 196 11.26 4.08 -23.62
C SER A 196 12.67 3.48 -23.71
N SER A 197 12.90 2.29 -23.11
CA SER A 197 14.19 1.63 -23.05
C SER A 197 14.43 0.60 -24.16
N TYR A 198 13.41 0.31 -24.99
CA TYR A 198 13.49 -0.67 -26.08
C TYR A 198 12.56 -0.29 -27.25
N SER A 199 12.58 -1.06 -28.35
CA SER A 199 11.75 -0.80 -29.52
C SER A 199 10.67 -1.86 -29.71
N GLY A 200 9.47 -1.46 -30.15
CA GLY A 200 8.36 -2.35 -30.48
C GLY A 200 7.41 -2.67 -29.31
N GLY A 201 7.48 -1.87 -28.24
CA GLY A 201 6.42 -1.84 -27.23
C GLY A 201 5.11 -1.34 -27.82
N GLY A 202 3.98 -1.88 -27.37
CA GLY A 202 2.65 -1.61 -27.89
C GLY A 202 1.58 -1.36 -26.84
N MET A 203 1.96 -1.26 -25.56
CA MET A 203 1.01 -1.04 -24.45
C MET A 203 1.17 0.35 -23.79
N GLY A 204 2.18 1.13 -24.21
CA GLY A 204 2.41 2.50 -23.75
C GLY A 204 3.01 2.58 -22.35
N ALA A 205 2.58 3.60 -21.60
CA ALA A 205 3.17 3.91 -20.29
C ALA A 205 2.88 2.86 -19.20
N ASP A 206 1.88 2.01 -19.39
CA ASP A 206 1.49 0.94 -18.46
C ASP A 206 1.56 -0.42 -19.15
N HIS A 207 2.76 -1.02 -19.15
CA HIS A 207 3.03 -2.29 -19.81
C HIS A 207 3.36 -3.39 -18.78
N PRO A 208 2.37 -4.12 -18.24
CA PRO A 208 2.59 -5.20 -17.28
C PRO A 208 3.51 -6.28 -17.88
N HIS A 209 4.49 -6.73 -17.08
CA HIS A 209 5.43 -7.81 -17.46
C HIS A 209 5.31 -9.01 -16.53
N ALA A 210 5.06 -8.79 -15.24
CA ALA A 210 4.80 -9.84 -14.27
C ALA A 210 3.68 -9.42 -13.32
N TRP A 211 2.84 -10.38 -12.94
CA TRP A 211 1.71 -10.14 -12.04
C TRP A 211 1.32 -11.36 -11.24
N CYS A 212 0.54 -11.13 -10.19
CA CYS A 212 -0.08 -12.18 -9.40
C CYS A 212 -1.57 -11.88 -9.14
N LYS A 213 -2.34 -12.90 -8.86
CA LYS A 213 -3.75 -12.76 -8.46
C LYS A 213 -4.24 -13.97 -7.65
N ALA A 214 -5.23 -13.73 -6.79
CA ALA A 214 -6.10 -14.79 -6.30
C ALA A 214 -7.23 -15.00 -7.32
N TYR A 215 -7.52 -16.23 -7.67
CA TYR A 215 -8.56 -16.55 -8.65
C TYR A 215 -9.36 -17.78 -8.23
N VAL A 216 -10.64 -17.59 -7.95
CA VAL A 216 -11.65 -18.61 -7.58
C VAL A 216 -11.18 -19.66 -6.56
N GLY A 217 -10.42 -19.22 -5.58
CA GLY A 217 -9.84 -20.06 -4.51
C GLY A 217 -8.35 -20.38 -4.69
N GLY A 218 -7.85 -20.38 -5.92
CA GLY A 218 -6.44 -20.62 -6.23
C GLY A 218 -5.58 -19.37 -6.26
N ARG A 219 -4.28 -19.56 -6.50
CA ARG A 219 -3.26 -18.52 -6.62
C ARG A 219 -2.59 -18.59 -7.97
N ALA A 220 -2.47 -17.46 -8.67
CA ALA A 220 -1.83 -17.38 -9.97
C ALA A 220 -0.67 -16.39 -9.94
N PHE A 221 0.46 -16.78 -10.50
CA PHE A 221 1.59 -15.94 -10.82
C PHE A 221 1.90 -16.08 -12.31
N TYR A 222 2.24 -14.96 -12.97
CA TYR A 222 2.67 -14.94 -14.35
C TYR A 222 3.91 -14.05 -14.53
N THR A 223 4.81 -14.48 -15.41
CA THR A 223 5.94 -13.68 -15.90
C THR A 223 6.07 -13.78 -17.42
N GLY A 224 6.21 -12.63 -18.09
CA GLY A 224 6.48 -12.56 -19.53
C GLY A 224 7.91 -12.90 -19.92
N GLY A 225 8.83 -13.03 -18.97
CA GLY A 225 10.21 -13.45 -19.23
C GLY A 225 10.35 -14.97 -19.39
N GLY A 226 11.51 -15.41 -19.93
CA GLY A 226 11.82 -16.85 -20.07
C GLY A 226 11.77 -17.37 -21.50
N HIS A 227 11.79 -16.48 -22.52
CA HIS A 227 11.95 -16.89 -23.90
C HIS A 227 13.32 -17.51 -24.15
N THR A 228 14.38 -16.84 -23.68
CA THR A 228 15.76 -17.23 -24.00
C THR A 228 16.30 -18.28 -23.03
N GLN A 229 17.16 -19.17 -23.51
CA GLN A 229 17.89 -20.10 -22.63
C GLN A 229 18.74 -19.34 -21.60
N ALA A 230 19.30 -18.18 -21.95
CA ALA A 230 20.10 -17.34 -21.07
C ALA A 230 19.33 -16.85 -19.82
N SER A 231 18.03 -16.63 -19.95
CA SER A 231 17.17 -16.22 -18.82
C SER A 231 17.24 -17.22 -17.67
N TYR A 232 17.29 -18.52 -17.95
CA TYR A 232 17.34 -19.57 -16.92
C TYR A 232 18.74 -19.75 -16.28
N ALA A 233 19.77 -19.12 -16.83
CA ALA A 233 21.09 -19.02 -16.22
C ALA A 233 21.24 -17.76 -15.34
N GLU A 234 20.37 -16.76 -15.48
CA GLU A 234 20.37 -15.51 -14.72
C GLU A 234 19.91 -15.72 -13.28
N PRO A 235 20.75 -15.47 -12.24
CA PRO A 235 20.36 -15.71 -10.85
C PRO A 235 19.11 -14.94 -10.42
N ALA A 236 18.95 -13.69 -10.89
CA ALA A 236 17.79 -12.86 -10.57
C ALA A 236 16.49 -13.44 -11.16
N PHE A 237 16.52 -13.95 -12.40
CA PHE A 237 15.36 -14.60 -13.01
C PHE A 237 15.02 -15.93 -12.35
N ARG A 238 16.03 -16.71 -11.96
CA ARG A 238 15.83 -17.97 -11.19
C ARG A 238 15.16 -17.69 -9.85
N SER A 239 15.60 -16.66 -9.12
CA SER A 239 14.95 -16.22 -7.87
C SER A 239 13.54 -15.69 -8.11
N HIS A 240 13.29 -15.02 -9.25
CA HIS A 240 11.96 -14.56 -9.66
C HIS A 240 11.01 -15.74 -9.89
N LEU A 241 11.45 -16.79 -10.59
CA LEU A 241 10.68 -18.02 -10.78
C LEU A 241 10.41 -18.73 -9.44
N LEU A 242 11.43 -18.89 -8.60
CA LEU A 242 11.30 -19.50 -7.28
C LEU A 242 10.24 -18.80 -6.44
N GLY A 243 10.29 -17.47 -6.38
CA GLY A 243 9.31 -16.68 -5.63
C GLY A 243 7.89 -16.82 -6.16
N GLY A 244 7.72 -16.89 -7.50
CA GLY A 244 6.43 -17.17 -8.14
C GLY A 244 5.89 -18.57 -7.81
N ILE A 245 6.74 -19.59 -7.83
CA ILE A 245 6.39 -20.96 -7.44
C ILE A 245 6.02 -21.04 -5.96
N ARG A 246 6.81 -20.43 -5.06
CA ARG A 246 6.53 -20.41 -3.60
C ARG A 246 5.18 -19.73 -3.31
N TYR A 247 4.88 -18.61 -3.97
CA TYR A 247 3.59 -17.93 -3.84
C TYR A 247 2.44 -18.82 -4.33
N ALA A 248 2.55 -19.37 -5.54
CA ALA A 248 1.53 -20.25 -6.11
C ALA A 248 1.27 -21.48 -5.23
N ALA A 249 2.34 -22.13 -4.74
CA ALA A 249 2.26 -23.27 -3.81
C ALA A 249 1.78 -22.91 -2.39
N GLY A 250 1.55 -21.60 -2.10
CA GLY A 250 1.11 -21.14 -0.78
C GLY A 250 2.18 -21.16 0.30
N ARG A 251 3.46 -21.31 -0.08
CA ARG A 251 4.62 -21.29 0.84
C ARG A 251 5.08 -19.89 1.19
N ALA A 252 4.71 -18.89 0.38
CA ALA A 252 4.88 -17.47 0.70
C ALA A 252 3.57 -16.72 0.47
N LYS A 253 3.35 -15.66 1.23
CA LYS A 253 2.13 -14.85 1.21
C LYS A 253 2.41 -13.51 0.52
N ALA A 254 1.41 -12.96 -0.17
CA ALA A 254 1.48 -11.63 -0.77
C ALA A 254 0.08 -11.06 -1.00
N ASP A 255 -0.04 -9.74 -0.99
CA ASP A 255 -1.26 -9.05 -1.42
C ASP A 255 -1.30 -8.99 -2.94
N CYS A 256 -2.07 -9.87 -3.55
CA CYS A 256 -2.27 -9.96 -5.00
C CYS A 256 -3.62 -9.39 -5.47
N ARG A 257 -4.28 -8.58 -4.64
CA ARG A 257 -5.46 -7.81 -5.05
C ARG A 257 -5.04 -6.69 -6.01
N PRO A 258 -5.81 -6.41 -7.07
CA PRO A 258 -5.53 -5.28 -7.97
C PRO A 258 -5.34 -3.98 -7.18
N GLU A 259 -4.38 -3.15 -7.61
CA GLU A 259 -4.05 -1.90 -6.93
C GLU A 259 -4.05 -0.74 -7.91
N THR A 260 -4.98 0.21 -7.70
CA THR A 260 -5.13 1.42 -8.52
C THR A 260 -5.44 2.63 -7.64
N GLY A 261 -5.01 3.81 -8.10
CA GLY A 261 -5.35 5.09 -7.45
C GLY A 261 -4.56 5.38 -6.18
N TYR A 262 -3.45 4.70 -5.93
CA TYR A 262 -2.53 5.03 -4.85
C TYR A 262 -1.52 6.10 -5.29
N THR A 263 -1.25 7.03 -4.38
CA THR A 263 -0.16 8.01 -4.48
C THR A 263 1.01 7.54 -3.65
N THR A 264 2.20 7.55 -4.21
CA THR A 264 3.43 7.20 -3.50
C THR A 264 3.79 8.29 -2.50
N LEU A 265 3.99 7.92 -1.24
CA LEU A 265 4.52 8.80 -0.20
C LEU A 265 6.03 8.57 0.03
N TYR A 266 6.50 7.32 -0.16
CA TYR A 266 7.91 6.97 -0.07
C TYR A 266 8.26 5.82 -1.04
N ASN A 267 9.27 6.06 -1.88
CA ASN A 267 9.93 5.07 -2.75
C ASN A 267 11.43 5.36 -2.91
N GLY A 268 12.03 5.92 -1.84
CA GLY A 268 13.44 6.37 -1.82
C GLY A 268 13.60 7.85 -1.53
N SER A 269 12.60 8.69 -1.83
CA SER A 269 12.60 10.12 -1.45
C SER A 269 11.97 10.33 -0.09
N THR A 270 12.65 11.11 0.77
CA THR A 270 12.15 11.52 2.09
C THR A 270 11.49 12.90 2.07
N SER A 271 11.21 13.45 0.89
CA SER A 271 10.50 14.72 0.74
C SER A 271 9.11 14.64 1.37
N GLY A 272 8.75 15.61 2.21
CA GLY A 272 7.49 15.61 2.94
C GLY A 272 7.49 14.80 4.23
N TRP A 273 8.61 14.20 4.61
CA TRP A 273 8.78 13.46 5.85
C TRP A 273 9.59 14.26 6.87
N SER A 274 9.30 14.02 8.14
CA SER A 274 9.99 14.60 9.30
C SER A 274 10.37 13.52 10.30
N GLN A 275 11.43 13.80 11.09
CA GLN A 275 11.94 12.91 12.13
C GLN A 275 11.69 13.54 13.50
N ALA A 276 11.27 12.72 14.47
CA ALA A 276 11.21 13.07 15.90
C ALA A 276 11.93 11.98 16.72
N GLY A 277 12.58 12.39 17.82
CA GLY A 277 13.35 11.48 18.68
C GLY A 277 14.78 11.23 18.22
N PRO A 278 15.60 10.53 19.05
CA PRO A 278 17.00 10.27 18.77
C PRO A 278 17.25 9.16 17.73
N GLY A 279 16.32 8.22 17.56
CA GLY A 279 16.40 7.17 16.55
C GLY A 279 16.12 7.71 15.14
N SER A 280 16.66 7.03 14.13
CA SER A 280 16.57 7.44 12.74
C SER A 280 16.36 6.25 11.81
N PHE A 281 16.30 6.52 10.50
CA PHE A 281 16.24 5.47 9.47
C PHE A 281 17.37 5.68 8.46
N SER A 282 18.16 4.64 8.22
CA SER A 282 19.04 4.60 7.05
C SER A 282 18.16 4.45 5.78
N ASN A 283 18.54 5.14 4.70
CA ASN A 283 17.83 5.10 3.43
C ASN A 283 18.75 4.57 2.35
N SER A 284 18.53 3.33 1.92
CA SER A 284 19.34 2.68 0.89
C SER A 284 18.44 1.84 -0.02
N ASP A 285 18.63 1.93 -1.33
CA ASP A 285 17.83 1.23 -2.35
C ASP A 285 16.31 1.35 -2.11
N ALA A 286 15.84 2.58 -1.84
CA ALA A 286 14.46 2.88 -1.51
C ALA A 286 13.88 2.02 -0.36
N THR A 287 14.73 1.68 0.60
CA THR A 287 14.38 0.97 1.82
C THR A 287 14.84 1.79 3.02
N LEU A 288 13.94 2.05 3.94
CA LEU A 288 14.20 2.64 5.25
C LEU A 288 14.45 1.49 6.23
N THR A 289 15.57 1.52 6.93
CA THR A 289 15.85 0.55 8.01
C THR A 289 16.11 1.32 9.28
N SER A 290 15.46 0.92 10.38
CA SER A 290 15.60 1.56 11.69
C SER A 290 17.04 1.53 12.19
N VAL A 291 17.50 2.63 12.80
CA VAL A 291 18.85 2.81 13.35
C VAL A 291 18.78 3.55 14.67
N GLY A 292 19.25 2.90 15.72
CA GLY A 292 19.64 3.48 17.01
C GLY A 292 18.58 4.26 17.77
N GLY A 293 17.86 3.61 18.66
CA GLY A 293 17.01 4.25 19.67
C GLY A 293 15.62 4.63 19.19
N MET A 294 14.82 5.15 20.13
CA MET A 294 13.44 5.51 19.86
C MET A 294 13.31 6.68 18.88
N GLY A 295 12.43 6.53 17.89
CA GLY A 295 12.18 7.57 16.90
C GLY A 295 10.84 7.38 16.17
N LEU A 296 10.35 8.48 15.66
CA LEU A 296 9.16 8.56 14.80
C LEU A 296 9.55 9.22 13.48
N PHE A 297 9.40 8.50 12.38
CA PHE A 297 9.52 9.05 11.03
C PHE A 297 8.13 9.17 10.43
N TRP A 298 7.67 10.38 10.16
CA TRP A 298 6.28 10.65 9.85
C TRP A 298 6.09 11.59 8.66
N TYR A 299 5.00 11.38 7.90
CA TYR A 299 4.67 12.22 6.76
C TYR A 299 4.05 13.53 7.24
N SER A 300 4.89 14.57 7.28
CA SER A 300 4.55 15.89 7.83
C SER A 300 3.86 16.82 6.85
N ALA A 301 3.95 16.52 5.54
CA ALA A 301 3.42 17.41 4.50
C ALA A 301 1.88 17.46 4.48
N LYS A 302 1.19 16.43 5.00
CA LYS A 302 -0.28 16.33 4.96
C LYS A 302 -0.83 15.42 6.05
N GLN A 303 -2.04 15.73 6.51
CA GLN A 303 -2.89 14.85 7.31
C GLN A 303 -3.89 14.11 6.39
N PHE A 304 -4.34 12.95 6.85
CA PHE A 304 -5.27 12.10 6.11
C PHE A 304 -6.49 11.78 6.98
N THR A 305 -7.63 11.51 6.32
CA THR A 305 -8.91 11.28 7.01
C THR A 305 -9.50 9.91 6.68
N ASN A 306 -10.01 9.74 5.46
CA ASN A 306 -10.44 8.44 4.96
C ASN A 306 -9.43 7.98 3.92
N TYR A 307 -8.81 6.84 4.13
CA TYR A 307 -7.72 6.39 3.27
C TYR A 307 -7.48 4.89 3.39
N SER A 308 -6.86 4.34 2.36
CA SER A 308 -6.14 3.08 2.44
C SER A 308 -4.65 3.38 2.38
N LEU A 309 -3.94 3.17 3.48
CA LEU A 309 -2.48 3.26 3.57
C LEU A 309 -1.91 1.87 3.36
N LYS A 310 -1.01 1.71 2.39
CA LYS A 310 -0.23 0.49 2.20
C LYS A 310 1.25 0.75 2.38
N LEU A 311 1.92 -0.18 3.01
CA LEU A 311 3.38 -0.17 3.15
C LEU A 311 3.91 -1.59 3.25
N ASP A 312 5.14 -1.77 2.80
CA ASP A 312 5.83 -3.04 2.90
C ASP A 312 6.83 -2.96 4.06
N TRP A 313 6.87 -4.01 4.89
CA TRP A 313 7.76 -4.09 6.04
C TRP A 313 8.41 -5.48 6.17
N ARG A 314 9.55 -5.51 6.83
CA ARG A 314 10.30 -6.73 7.10
C ARG A 314 11.07 -6.56 8.41
N MET A 315 11.00 -7.57 9.29
CA MET A 315 11.84 -7.70 10.47
C MET A 315 12.70 -8.96 10.34
N PRO A 316 14.01 -8.93 10.70
CA PRO A 316 14.89 -10.08 10.54
C PRO A 316 14.72 -11.14 11.63
N GLY A 317 14.20 -10.78 12.80
CA GLY A 317 14.07 -11.65 13.95
C GLY A 317 12.92 -11.26 14.88
N ASP A 318 13.20 -11.26 16.16
CA ASP A 318 12.29 -10.79 17.22
C ASP A 318 12.54 -9.30 17.45
N ASP A 319 12.12 -8.49 16.49
CA ASP A 319 12.27 -7.03 16.49
C ASP A 319 10.93 -6.37 16.74
N ASN A 320 10.94 -5.12 17.19
CA ASN A 320 9.75 -4.33 17.49
C ASN A 320 9.70 -3.05 16.65
N SER A 321 8.55 -2.77 16.09
CA SER A 321 8.21 -1.55 15.38
C SER A 321 6.68 -1.39 15.26
N GLY A 322 6.23 -0.32 14.61
CA GLY A 322 4.82 -0.07 14.39
C GLY A 322 4.55 0.95 13.29
N VAL A 323 3.30 1.00 12.88
CA VAL A 323 2.77 2.01 11.98
C VAL A 323 1.81 2.89 12.75
N PHE A 324 2.11 4.18 12.84
CA PHE A 324 1.28 5.15 13.55
C PHE A 324 0.31 5.85 12.61
N ILE A 325 -0.91 6.09 13.10
CA ILE A 325 -1.95 6.86 12.42
C ILE A 325 -2.67 7.79 13.41
N GLY A 326 -3.31 8.85 12.90
CA GLY A 326 -4.25 9.66 13.66
C GLY A 326 -3.62 10.60 14.71
N PHE A 327 -2.34 10.92 14.63
CA PHE A 327 -1.67 11.78 15.61
C PHE A 327 -1.45 13.20 15.09
N PRO A 328 -1.35 14.21 16.00
CA PRO A 328 -1.04 15.58 15.64
C PRO A 328 0.45 15.76 15.33
N PRO A 329 0.87 16.85 14.63
CA PRO A 329 2.28 17.12 14.39
C PRO A 329 3.02 17.33 15.72
N SER A 330 4.20 16.72 15.86
CA SER A 330 5.02 16.82 17.06
C SER A 330 6.50 16.53 16.79
N SER A 331 7.37 17.17 17.56
CA SER A 331 8.80 16.81 17.65
C SER A 331 9.07 15.75 18.73
N ASP A 332 8.06 15.39 19.54
CA ASP A 332 8.12 14.31 20.52
C ASP A 332 7.68 13.00 19.88
N PRO A 333 8.53 11.96 19.82
CA PRO A 333 8.17 10.66 19.23
C PRO A 333 7.03 9.97 19.99
N TRP A 334 6.87 10.23 21.29
CA TRP A 334 5.77 9.70 22.09
C TRP A 334 4.39 10.29 21.75
N SER A 335 4.36 11.41 21.02
CA SER A 335 3.10 12.02 20.63
C SER A 335 2.23 11.08 19.78
N ALA A 336 2.83 10.26 18.91
CA ALA A 336 2.10 9.31 18.09
C ALA A 336 1.46 8.19 18.95
N VAL A 337 2.20 7.68 19.95
CA VAL A 337 1.70 6.69 20.91
C VAL A 337 0.58 7.27 21.80
N ASN A 338 0.79 8.50 22.30
CA ASN A 338 -0.10 9.11 23.28
C ASN A 338 -1.40 9.68 22.69
N ASN A 339 -1.36 10.12 21.42
CA ASN A 339 -2.47 10.85 20.79
C ASN A 339 -3.06 10.16 19.55
N GLY A 340 -2.36 9.19 18.96
CA GLY A 340 -2.79 8.40 17.80
C GLY A 340 -3.01 6.93 18.14
N TYR A 341 -2.90 6.10 17.13
CA TYR A 341 -2.97 4.65 17.24
C TYR A 341 -1.75 4.02 16.58
N GLU A 342 -1.20 3.00 17.20
CA GLU A 342 -0.13 2.18 16.66
C GLU A 342 -0.68 0.84 16.18
N ILE A 343 -0.32 0.46 14.96
CA ILE A 343 -0.55 -0.87 14.42
C ILE A 343 0.78 -1.62 14.53
N GLN A 344 0.81 -2.57 15.45
CA GLN A 344 2.03 -3.20 15.92
C GLN A 344 2.68 -4.10 14.88
N ILE A 345 4.01 -4.13 14.94
CA ILE A 345 4.89 -5.10 14.26
C ILE A 345 5.81 -5.67 15.35
N ASP A 346 5.50 -6.87 15.83
CA ASP A 346 6.23 -7.57 16.88
C ASP A 346 5.91 -9.06 16.83
N ALA A 347 6.90 -9.93 17.06
CA ALA A 347 6.70 -11.37 16.93
C ALA A 347 6.19 -12.03 18.22
N THR A 348 6.58 -11.54 19.39
CA THR A 348 6.55 -12.31 20.66
C THR A 348 5.88 -11.65 21.85
N ASP A 349 5.50 -10.36 21.79
CA ASP A 349 4.87 -9.65 22.92
C ASP A 349 3.44 -10.19 23.21
N ALA A 350 2.76 -9.65 24.22
CA ALA A 350 1.40 -10.01 24.58
C ALA A 350 0.43 -9.84 23.40
N VAL A 351 -0.65 -10.61 23.36
CA VAL A 351 -1.57 -10.71 22.21
C VAL A 351 -2.17 -9.37 21.74
N ASP A 352 -2.26 -8.39 22.64
CA ASP A 352 -2.70 -7.03 22.35
C ASP A 352 -1.57 -6.09 21.89
N ARG A 353 -0.35 -6.63 21.72
CA ARG A 353 0.88 -5.91 21.36
C ARG A 353 1.71 -6.64 20.31
N THR A 354 1.19 -7.67 19.68
CA THR A 354 1.86 -8.38 18.58
C THR A 354 1.40 -7.85 17.21
N THR A 355 2.06 -8.29 16.16
CA THR A 355 1.78 -7.92 14.77
C THR A 355 0.29 -7.90 14.44
N GLY A 356 -0.19 -6.75 13.99
CA GLY A 356 -1.59 -6.51 13.61
C GLY A 356 -2.52 -6.09 14.74
N ALA A 357 -2.05 -6.05 16.00
CA ALA A 357 -2.81 -5.44 17.08
C ALA A 357 -2.88 -3.91 16.88
N VAL A 358 -3.98 -3.30 17.27
CA VAL A 358 -4.04 -1.90 17.61
C VAL A 358 -3.53 -1.81 19.05
N TYR A 359 -2.28 -1.39 19.21
CA TYR A 359 -1.46 -1.51 20.42
C TYR A 359 -2.23 -1.16 21.69
N THR A 360 -2.39 -2.12 22.60
CA THR A 360 -3.15 -2.05 23.85
C THR A 360 -4.67 -1.82 23.74
N PHE A 361 -5.20 -1.54 22.54
CA PHE A 361 -6.65 -1.31 22.33
C PHE A 361 -7.37 -2.54 21.82
N LYS A 362 -6.79 -3.26 20.86
CA LYS A 362 -7.42 -4.46 20.28
C LYS A 362 -6.41 -5.44 19.70
N SER A 363 -6.44 -6.68 20.16
CA SER A 363 -5.68 -7.79 19.59
C SER A 363 -6.10 -8.07 18.14
N ALA A 364 -5.15 -8.53 17.32
CA ALA A 364 -5.47 -9.09 16.03
C ALA A 364 -6.24 -10.42 16.17
N ASP A 365 -6.91 -10.84 15.10
CA ASP A 365 -7.30 -12.24 14.92
C ASP A 365 -6.02 -13.06 14.71
N ILE A 366 -5.59 -13.75 15.74
CA ILE A 366 -4.31 -14.47 15.78
C ILE A 366 -4.26 -15.56 14.70
N ALA A 367 -5.35 -16.30 14.48
CA ALA A 367 -5.39 -17.36 13.48
C ALA A 367 -5.27 -16.80 12.07
N ALA A 368 -5.99 -15.70 11.77
CA ALA A 368 -5.89 -15.02 10.48
C ALA A 368 -4.51 -14.38 10.27
N ARG A 369 -3.92 -13.77 11.33
CA ARG A 369 -2.57 -13.22 11.29
C ARG A 369 -1.53 -14.30 10.97
N ASP A 370 -1.53 -15.42 11.69
CA ASP A 370 -0.54 -16.48 11.52
C ASP A 370 -0.65 -17.13 10.13
N ALA A 371 -1.87 -17.26 9.61
CA ALA A 371 -2.10 -17.75 8.26
C ALA A 371 -1.61 -16.78 7.16
N ALA A 372 -1.53 -15.47 7.45
CA ALA A 372 -1.19 -14.42 6.51
C ALA A 372 0.27 -13.96 6.62
N LEU A 373 0.95 -14.18 7.74
CA LEU A 373 2.30 -13.69 8.03
C LEU A 373 3.35 -14.52 7.28
N ASN A 374 4.32 -13.84 6.67
CA ASN A 374 5.55 -14.45 6.21
C ASN A 374 6.55 -14.55 7.37
N PRO A 375 7.46 -15.56 7.36
CA PRO A 375 8.43 -15.73 8.42
C PRO A 375 9.42 -14.56 8.52
N PRO A 376 10.15 -14.42 9.66
CA PRO A 376 11.19 -13.42 9.82
C PRO A 376 12.19 -13.42 8.66
N GLY A 377 12.61 -12.23 8.23
CA GLY A 377 13.47 -12.03 7.07
C GLY A 377 12.73 -11.89 5.72
N GLU A 378 11.45 -12.24 5.65
CA GLU A 378 10.63 -12.04 4.46
C GLU A 378 9.76 -10.78 4.56
N TRP A 379 9.43 -10.20 3.39
CA TRP A 379 8.61 -9.01 3.31
C TRP A 379 7.12 -9.31 3.52
N ASN A 380 6.45 -8.39 4.19
CA ASN A 380 5.01 -8.37 4.40
C ASN A 380 4.45 -7.03 3.90
N THR A 381 3.18 -7.02 3.51
CA THR A 381 2.44 -5.80 3.18
C THR A 381 1.33 -5.59 4.20
N TYR A 382 1.33 -4.44 4.88
CA TYR A 382 0.16 -3.94 5.57
C TYR A 382 -0.72 -3.10 4.66
N GLU A 383 -2.04 -3.20 4.85
CA GLU A 383 -3.01 -2.21 4.43
C GLU A 383 -3.82 -1.78 5.65
N LEU A 384 -3.84 -0.47 5.89
CA LEU A 384 -4.64 0.17 6.93
C LEU A 384 -5.76 0.93 6.22
N LEU A 385 -6.96 0.38 6.28
CA LEU A 385 -8.16 0.98 5.68
C LEU A 385 -8.91 1.76 6.76
N VAL A 386 -8.90 3.08 6.65
CA VAL A 386 -9.56 4.01 7.57
C VAL A 386 -10.77 4.64 6.91
N GLU A 387 -11.94 4.45 7.50
CA GLU A 387 -13.21 5.04 7.07
C GLU A 387 -13.95 5.60 8.28
N GLY A 388 -13.89 6.92 8.49
CA GLY A 388 -14.37 7.57 9.70
C GLY A 388 -13.63 7.04 10.93
N GLU A 389 -14.37 6.53 11.91
CA GLU A 389 -13.84 5.97 13.15
C GLU A 389 -13.64 4.44 13.09
N ARG A 390 -13.58 3.86 11.89
CA ARG A 390 -13.28 2.44 11.68
C ARG A 390 -11.94 2.24 11.02
N LEU A 391 -11.12 1.38 11.60
CA LEU A 391 -9.85 0.91 11.07
C LEU A 391 -9.93 -0.59 10.80
N GLN A 392 -9.66 -1.01 9.58
CA GLN A 392 -9.44 -2.40 9.22
C GLN A 392 -7.96 -2.61 8.88
N VAL A 393 -7.35 -3.63 9.47
CA VAL A 393 -5.94 -3.99 9.21
C VAL A 393 -5.89 -5.26 8.37
N PHE A 394 -5.18 -5.18 7.25
CA PHE A 394 -4.91 -6.32 6.39
C PHE A 394 -3.41 -6.62 6.38
N LEU A 395 -3.08 -7.90 6.45
CA LEU A 395 -1.73 -8.43 6.31
C LEU A 395 -1.69 -9.33 5.08
N ASN A 396 -0.83 -9.01 4.11
CA ASN A 396 -0.71 -9.74 2.85
C ASN A 396 -2.07 -10.02 2.16
N GLY A 397 -2.99 -9.05 2.26
CA GLY A 397 -4.33 -9.12 1.66
C GLY A 397 -5.40 -9.77 2.53
N VAL A 398 -5.06 -10.36 3.66
CA VAL A 398 -5.99 -10.99 4.61
C VAL A 398 -6.34 -10.01 5.74
N LYS A 399 -7.64 -9.79 5.99
CA LYS A 399 -8.08 -8.95 7.11
C LYS A 399 -7.77 -9.65 8.43
N ILE A 400 -6.99 -9.00 9.29
CA ILE A 400 -6.53 -9.53 10.59
C ILE A 400 -7.02 -8.71 11.78
N ASN A 401 -7.54 -7.49 11.56
CA ASN A 401 -8.15 -6.69 12.61
C ASN A 401 -9.27 -5.80 12.04
N ASP A 402 -10.23 -5.44 12.90
CA ASP A 402 -11.36 -4.56 12.56
C ASP A 402 -11.72 -3.77 13.83
N PHE A 403 -11.17 -2.58 13.97
CA PHE A 403 -11.23 -1.73 15.15
C PHE A 403 -12.15 -0.54 14.89
N THR A 404 -12.98 -0.20 15.88
CA THR A 404 -13.76 1.04 15.89
C THR A 404 -13.28 1.91 17.03
N ASN A 405 -12.84 3.12 16.71
CA ASN A 405 -12.46 4.12 17.69
C ASN A 405 -13.71 4.61 18.46
N THR A 406 -13.66 4.53 19.78
CA THR A 406 -14.67 5.07 20.70
C THR A 406 -14.08 6.04 21.70
N ASP A 407 -12.78 6.29 21.63
CA ASP A 407 -12.08 7.27 22.48
C ASP A 407 -12.44 8.69 22.01
N PRO A 408 -13.03 9.54 22.87
CA PRO A 408 -13.43 10.89 22.46
C PRO A 408 -12.28 11.86 22.27
N VAL A 409 -11.04 11.47 22.64
CA VAL A 409 -9.84 12.34 22.56
C VAL A 409 -8.98 11.97 21.38
N ARG A 410 -8.95 10.69 20.97
CA ARG A 410 -8.16 10.17 19.86
C ARG A 410 -8.94 10.16 18.56
N SER A 411 -8.24 10.25 17.44
CA SER A 411 -8.81 10.17 16.09
C SER A 411 -8.02 9.19 15.23
N LEU A 412 -8.69 8.55 14.27
CA LEU A 412 -8.01 7.81 13.18
C LEU A 412 -7.54 8.75 12.07
N ALA A 413 -8.07 9.98 12.04
CA ALA A 413 -7.63 11.03 11.12
C ALA A 413 -6.45 11.80 11.72
N GLY A 414 -5.45 12.10 10.89
CA GLY A 414 -4.24 12.80 11.30
C GLY A 414 -3.03 12.47 10.44
N HIS A 415 -1.84 12.60 11.02
CA HIS A 415 -0.60 12.18 10.37
C HIS A 415 -0.42 10.66 10.42
N ILE A 416 0.43 10.17 9.53
CA ILE A 416 0.89 8.77 9.49
C ILE A 416 2.40 8.73 9.72
N GLY A 417 2.89 7.64 10.30
CA GLY A 417 4.33 7.47 10.56
C GLY A 417 4.72 6.03 10.78
N ILE A 418 6.03 5.80 10.88
CA ILE A 418 6.64 4.52 11.21
C ILE A 418 7.55 4.68 12.43
N GLN A 419 7.59 3.65 13.26
CA GLN A 419 8.35 3.63 14.49
C GLN A 419 9.77 3.12 14.26
N ASN A 420 10.73 3.75 14.94
CA ASN A 420 11.96 3.11 15.38
C ASN A 420 11.82 2.86 16.88
N HIS A 421 11.71 1.61 17.31
CA HIS A 421 11.39 1.27 18.70
C HIS A 421 12.60 1.40 19.61
N GLY A 422 13.73 0.79 19.25
CA GLY A 422 14.88 0.75 20.14
C GLY A 422 16.22 0.51 19.44
N THR A 423 17.26 0.41 20.27
CA THR A 423 18.57 0.02 19.79
C THR A 423 18.61 -1.49 19.61
N GLY A 424 18.81 -1.96 18.39
CA GLY A 424 18.85 -3.38 18.05
C GLY A 424 17.62 -3.90 17.32
N ASP A 425 16.59 -3.06 17.17
CA ASP A 425 15.42 -3.38 16.35
C ASP A 425 15.70 -2.98 14.89
N ASP A 426 15.85 -3.98 14.01
CA ASP A 426 16.28 -3.81 12.62
C ASP A 426 15.10 -3.94 11.63
N VAL A 427 14.01 -3.20 11.85
CA VAL A 427 12.83 -3.26 10.98
C VAL A 427 13.02 -2.39 9.75
N SER A 428 12.71 -2.95 8.60
CA SER A 428 12.82 -2.28 7.31
C SER A 428 11.45 -1.96 6.72
N PHE A 429 11.34 -0.78 6.09
CA PHE A 429 10.12 -0.30 5.43
C PHE A 429 10.41 0.17 4.01
N ARG A 430 9.46 -0.02 3.10
CA ARG A 430 9.52 0.50 1.74
C ARG A 430 8.15 0.63 1.10
N ASN A 431 8.09 1.31 -0.05
CA ASN A 431 6.89 1.39 -0.88
C ASN A 431 5.67 1.86 -0.06
N ILE A 432 5.82 2.99 0.67
CA ILE A 432 4.71 3.58 1.43
C ILE A 432 3.85 4.38 0.47
N ARG A 433 2.58 4.02 0.37
CA ARG A 433 1.64 4.59 -0.59
C ARG A 433 0.25 4.71 0.01
N ILE A 434 -0.49 5.72 -0.41
CA ILE A 434 -1.81 6.01 0.13
C ILE A 434 -2.82 6.25 -0.98
N LYS A 435 -4.02 5.76 -0.78
CA LYS A 435 -5.19 6.09 -1.58
C LYS A 435 -6.19 6.80 -0.69
N GLU A 436 -6.39 8.09 -0.97
CA GLU A 436 -7.46 8.83 -0.30
C GLU A 436 -8.80 8.32 -0.82
N LEU A 437 -9.63 7.88 0.09
CA LEU A 437 -10.96 7.43 -0.23
C LEU A 437 -11.84 8.69 -0.29
N GLY A 438 -12.48 8.89 -1.41
CA GLY A 438 -13.48 9.95 -1.58
C GLY A 438 -14.63 9.68 -0.62
N GLY A 439 -14.48 10.11 0.55
CA GLY A 439 -15.42 10.10 1.65
C GLY A 439 -15.19 11.40 2.38
N THR A 440 -16.22 12.09 2.59
CA THR A 440 -16.43 13.24 3.42
C THR A 440 -15.36 13.36 4.51
N GLN A 441 -14.65 14.47 4.47
CA GLN A 441 -13.74 14.89 5.53
C GLN A 441 -14.43 14.71 6.89
N PRO A 442 -13.79 14.11 7.92
CA PRO A 442 -14.35 14.10 9.26
C PRO A 442 -14.75 15.53 9.67
N PRO A 443 -15.75 15.69 10.51
CA PRO A 443 -16.05 17.00 11.07
C PRO A 443 -14.74 17.55 11.65
N PRO A 444 -14.38 18.79 11.31
CA PRO A 444 -13.13 19.37 11.79
C PRO A 444 -13.10 19.33 13.32
N THR A 445 -11.92 19.09 13.85
CA THR A 445 -11.63 19.03 15.28
C THR A 445 -11.81 20.38 15.97
N GLY A 446 -12.75 21.19 15.55
CA GLY A 446 -12.99 22.52 16.10
C GLY A 446 -11.74 23.42 16.05
N GLY A 447 -11.91 24.66 15.67
CA GLY A 447 -10.79 25.58 15.52
C GLY A 447 -11.26 27.02 15.38
N THR A 448 -10.31 27.95 15.28
CA THR A 448 -10.60 29.37 15.00
C THR A 448 -9.88 29.75 13.71
N GLY A 449 -10.64 30.19 12.70
CA GLY A 449 -10.11 30.56 11.40
C GLY A 449 -11.23 30.81 10.37
N PRO A 450 -10.89 30.91 9.07
CA PRO A 450 -11.87 31.16 8.03
C PRO A 450 -12.64 29.88 7.70
N ILE A 451 -13.97 29.97 7.61
CA ILE A 451 -14.82 28.95 7.00
C ILE A 451 -14.88 29.23 5.49
N ARG A 452 -14.44 28.29 4.66
CA ARG A 452 -14.38 28.45 3.20
C ARG A 452 -15.50 27.66 2.53
N GLY A 453 -16.18 28.27 1.57
CA GLY A 453 -17.26 27.66 0.82
C GLY A 453 -17.08 27.77 -0.70
N LEU A 454 -18.18 27.96 -1.42
CA LEU A 454 -18.26 28.03 -2.87
C LEU A 454 -17.13 28.90 -3.49
N ALA A 455 -16.43 28.38 -4.48
CA ALA A 455 -15.33 29.02 -5.20
C ALA A 455 -14.18 29.52 -4.26
N GLY A 456 -13.99 28.89 -3.08
CA GLY A 456 -12.94 29.25 -2.11
C GLY A 456 -13.20 30.53 -1.35
N LYS A 457 -14.40 31.12 -1.47
CA LYS A 457 -14.81 32.33 -0.73
C LYS A 457 -14.99 32.02 0.76
N CYS A 458 -14.82 33.05 1.60
CA CYS A 458 -14.96 32.94 3.04
C CYS A 458 -16.38 33.29 3.50
N LEU A 459 -16.91 32.54 4.49
CA LEU A 459 -18.10 32.92 5.23
C LEU A 459 -17.81 34.22 5.97
N ASP A 460 -18.67 35.22 5.79
CA ASP A 460 -18.37 36.62 6.15
C ASP A 460 -19.58 37.27 6.83
N VAL A 461 -19.31 37.99 7.89
CA VAL A 461 -20.30 38.86 8.54
C VAL A 461 -20.32 40.20 7.80
N ARG A 462 -21.41 40.51 7.13
CA ARG A 462 -21.55 41.70 6.29
C ARG A 462 -21.07 42.98 7.02
N ASN A 463 -20.12 43.68 6.39
CA ASN A 463 -19.52 44.93 6.90
C ASN A 463 -18.87 44.80 8.30
N ALA A 464 -18.53 43.60 8.74
CA ALA A 464 -18.07 43.34 10.10
C ALA A 464 -19.00 43.88 11.20
N ALA A 465 -20.30 44.03 10.90
CA ALA A 465 -21.27 44.59 11.81
C ALA A 465 -21.62 43.59 12.93
N THR A 466 -21.67 44.10 14.19
CA THR A 466 -21.93 43.27 15.37
C THR A 466 -23.38 43.35 15.88
N ALA A 467 -24.28 44.04 15.18
CA ALA A 467 -25.68 44.12 15.56
C ALA A 467 -26.38 42.76 15.34
N ASP A 468 -27.30 42.40 16.26
CA ASP A 468 -28.16 41.22 16.08
C ASP A 468 -28.98 41.38 14.79
N GLY A 469 -29.07 40.29 14.02
CA GLY A 469 -29.72 40.29 12.72
C GLY A 469 -28.79 40.65 11.56
N THR A 470 -27.49 40.85 11.77
CA THR A 470 -26.55 41.10 10.68
C THR A 470 -26.50 39.91 9.72
N GLN A 471 -26.62 40.21 8.42
CA GLN A 471 -26.62 39.18 7.37
C GLN A 471 -25.28 38.50 7.25
N ILE A 472 -25.30 37.18 7.07
CA ILE A 472 -24.14 36.38 6.69
C ILE A 472 -24.11 36.19 5.17
N GLN A 473 -22.92 36.30 4.61
CA GLN A 473 -22.67 36.25 3.17
C GLN A 473 -21.39 35.45 2.88
N ILE A 474 -21.08 35.23 1.62
CA ILE A 474 -19.72 34.85 1.19
C ILE A 474 -19.01 36.08 0.64
N TYR A 475 -17.69 36.15 0.85
CA TYR A 475 -16.85 37.25 0.37
C TYR A 475 -15.43 36.76 0.07
N THR A 476 -14.69 37.45 -0.79
CA THR A 476 -13.27 37.19 -0.99
C THR A 476 -12.55 37.17 0.36
N CYS A 477 -11.77 36.12 0.61
CA CYS A 477 -11.05 35.95 1.87
C CYS A 477 -10.03 37.08 2.05
N ASN A 478 -10.15 37.85 3.14
CA ASN A 478 -9.34 39.04 3.43
C ASN A 478 -8.69 39.00 4.84
N GLY A 479 -8.88 37.92 5.60
CA GLY A 479 -8.29 37.72 6.93
C GLY A 479 -8.86 38.60 8.03
N SER A 480 -9.98 39.30 7.79
CA SER A 480 -10.62 40.18 8.80
C SER A 480 -11.31 39.36 9.90
N GLY A 481 -11.62 40.03 11.03
CA GLY A 481 -12.41 39.43 12.11
C GLY A 481 -13.83 39.00 11.68
N ALA A 482 -14.38 39.61 10.62
CA ALA A 482 -15.67 39.21 10.03
C ALA A 482 -15.65 37.81 9.40
N GLN A 483 -14.47 37.28 9.12
CA GLN A 483 -14.23 35.96 8.50
C GLN A 483 -13.53 34.99 9.45
N THR A 484 -13.29 35.38 10.70
CA THR A 484 -12.67 34.54 11.72
C THR A 484 -13.76 33.90 12.57
N TRP A 485 -13.98 32.62 12.34
CA TRP A 485 -15.02 31.83 12.99
C TRP A 485 -14.41 30.80 13.96
N THR A 486 -15.00 30.67 15.13
CA THR A 486 -14.67 29.57 16.06
C THR A 486 -15.73 28.49 15.94
N VAL A 487 -15.31 27.28 15.61
CA VAL A 487 -16.17 26.10 15.47
C VAL A 487 -15.85 25.12 16.59
N THR A 488 -16.85 24.49 17.18
CA THR A 488 -16.68 23.50 18.26
C THR A 488 -16.63 22.09 17.65
N SER A 489 -15.69 21.28 18.11
CA SER A 489 -15.62 19.85 17.76
C SER A 489 -16.90 19.12 18.16
N GLY A 490 -17.37 18.20 17.32
CA GLY A 490 -18.60 17.43 17.58
C GLY A 490 -19.91 18.20 17.42
N GLY A 491 -19.86 19.47 16.97
CA GLY A 491 -21.04 20.31 16.77
C GLY A 491 -21.30 21.28 17.93
N GLY A 492 -22.13 22.29 17.66
CA GLY A 492 -22.42 23.34 18.63
C GLY A 492 -22.51 24.72 17.99
N PRO A 493 -22.34 25.81 18.78
CA PRO A 493 -22.38 27.16 18.26
C PRO A 493 -21.14 27.49 17.41
N VAL A 494 -21.36 28.02 16.23
CA VAL A 494 -20.32 28.61 15.35
C VAL A 494 -20.26 30.12 15.64
N ARG A 495 -19.11 30.66 16.03
CA ARG A 495 -18.99 32.01 16.59
C ARG A 495 -18.06 32.90 15.78
N ALA A 496 -18.46 34.17 15.60
CA ALA A 496 -17.61 35.24 15.09
C ALA A 496 -17.96 36.56 15.81
N LEU A 497 -17.01 37.44 15.97
CA LEU A 497 -17.22 38.77 16.56
C LEU A 497 -17.95 38.73 17.91
N GLY A 498 -17.72 37.67 18.73
CA GLY A 498 -18.36 37.50 20.04
C GLY A 498 -19.81 37.04 20.00
N LYS A 499 -20.37 36.71 18.82
CA LYS A 499 -21.76 36.27 18.59
C LYS A 499 -21.81 34.93 17.87
N CYS A 500 -23.04 34.40 17.65
CA CYS A 500 -23.28 33.08 17.06
C CYS A 500 -23.91 33.18 15.67
N LEU A 501 -23.54 32.24 14.81
CA LEU A 501 -24.24 31.92 13.55
C LEU A 501 -25.62 31.39 13.89
N ASP A 502 -26.67 32.04 13.41
CA ASP A 502 -28.04 31.86 13.88
C ASP A 502 -29.02 31.74 12.73
N VAL A 503 -29.97 30.79 12.85
CA VAL A 503 -31.11 30.69 11.94
C VAL A 503 -32.19 31.65 12.43
N SER A 504 -32.50 32.69 11.66
CA SER A 504 -33.45 33.75 12.03
C SER A 504 -34.78 33.20 12.49
N GLY A 505 -35.16 33.58 13.73
CA GLY A 505 -36.40 33.11 14.35
C GLY A 505 -36.48 31.61 14.61
N GLY A 506 -35.39 30.88 14.50
CA GLY A 506 -35.40 29.41 14.60
C GLY A 506 -36.21 28.72 13.49
N GLY A 507 -36.37 29.39 12.34
CA GLY A 507 -37.17 28.91 11.22
C GLY A 507 -36.61 27.63 10.57
N SER A 508 -37.48 26.83 9.94
CA SER A 508 -37.06 25.60 9.24
C SER A 508 -37.43 25.58 7.75
N ALA A 509 -37.94 26.70 7.21
CA ALA A 509 -38.26 26.81 5.79
C ALA A 509 -37.00 27.04 4.94
N ASP A 510 -37.00 26.53 3.68
CA ASP A 510 -35.95 26.87 2.71
C ASP A 510 -35.96 28.38 2.45
N GLY A 511 -34.75 28.97 2.35
CA GLY A 511 -34.56 30.41 2.23
C GLY A 511 -34.56 31.18 3.57
N THR A 512 -34.74 30.50 4.71
CA THR A 512 -34.63 31.18 6.01
C THR A 512 -33.28 31.86 6.15
N LYS A 513 -33.28 33.14 6.54
CA LYS A 513 -32.10 33.97 6.69
C LYS A 513 -31.14 33.40 7.73
N ILE A 514 -29.85 33.35 7.41
CA ILE A 514 -28.77 33.14 8.35
C ILE A 514 -28.19 34.49 8.74
N GLN A 515 -28.00 34.67 10.04
CA GLN A 515 -27.62 35.96 10.63
C GLN A 515 -26.59 35.79 11.75
N LEU A 516 -25.94 36.88 12.12
CA LEU A 516 -25.21 36.98 13.36
C LEU A 516 -26.19 37.36 14.47
N TRP A 517 -26.15 36.67 15.60
CA TRP A 517 -27.04 36.94 16.73
C TRP A 517 -26.35 36.68 18.07
N SER A 518 -26.79 37.34 19.11
CA SER A 518 -26.33 37.08 20.48
C SER A 518 -26.49 35.61 20.83
N CYS A 519 -25.45 34.98 21.36
CA CYS A 519 -25.48 33.55 21.68
C CYS A 519 -26.49 33.31 22.82
N ASN A 520 -27.50 32.47 22.54
CA ASN A 520 -28.62 32.21 23.46
C ASN A 520 -28.82 30.69 23.75
N GLY A 521 -27.96 29.82 23.18
CA GLY A 521 -27.97 28.39 23.41
C GLY A 521 -29.16 27.63 22.80
N THR A 522 -29.94 28.26 21.92
CA THR A 522 -31.06 27.59 21.22
C THR A 522 -30.58 26.69 20.10
N GLY A 523 -31.43 25.77 19.64
CA GLY A 523 -31.14 24.88 18.51
C GLY A 523 -30.88 25.63 17.19
N ALA A 524 -31.39 26.90 17.06
CA ALA A 524 -31.12 27.76 15.92
C ALA A 524 -29.62 28.07 15.73
N GLN A 525 -28.83 27.97 16.79
CA GLN A 525 -27.39 28.25 16.84
C GLN A 525 -26.54 27.00 16.89
N ASN A 526 -27.16 25.83 16.85
CA ASN A 526 -26.45 24.56 16.93
C ASN A 526 -26.20 23.98 15.53
N TRP A 527 -24.93 23.95 15.15
CA TRP A 527 -24.48 23.50 13.85
C TRP A 527 -23.57 22.28 13.96
N ALA A 528 -23.74 21.31 13.09
CA ALA A 528 -22.90 20.13 13.02
C ALA A 528 -22.33 19.99 11.60
N ALA A 529 -21.03 19.91 11.51
CA ALA A 529 -20.35 19.54 10.28
C ALA A 529 -20.70 18.07 9.94
N GLN A 530 -21.08 17.85 8.72
CA GLN A 530 -21.37 16.49 8.23
C GLN A 530 -20.20 15.94 7.47
N ALA A 531 -20.11 14.67 7.49
CA ALA A 531 -19.10 13.93 6.76
C ALA A 531 -19.11 14.21 5.24
N ASP A 532 -20.19 14.68 4.65
CA ASP A 532 -20.29 15.07 3.24
C ASP A 532 -19.82 16.52 2.96
N GLY A 533 -19.23 17.21 3.96
CA GLY A 533 -18.77 18.60 3.87
C GLY A 533 -19.87 19.65 4.03
N THR A 534 -21.11 19.24 4.31
CA THR A 534 -22.20 20.20 4.60
C THR A 534 -22.14 20.64 6.07
N LEU A 535 -22.55 21.89 6.34
CA LEU A 535 -22.76 22.37 7.70
C LEU A 535 -24.26 22.40 7.98
N ARG A 536 -24.73 21.50 8.85
CA ARG A 536 -26.16 21.27 9.09
C ARG A 536 -26.61 21.89 10.41
N ASN A 537 -27.71 22.59 10.40
CA ASN A 537 -28.35 23.04 11.63
C ASN A 537 -29.08 21.90 12.32
N ALA A 538 -28.75 21.63 13.59
CA ALA A 538 -29.26 20.47 14.32
C ALA A 538 -30.80 20.53 14.57
N GLN A 539 -31.38 21.74 14.73
CA GLN A 539 -32.81 21.92 14.96
C GLN A 539 -33.66 21.66 13.73
N SER A 540 -33.26 22.22 12.59
CA SER A 540 -34.03 22.13 11.34
C SER A 540 -33.65 20.93 10.49
N GLY A 541 -32.50 20.32 10.71
CA GLY A 541 -31.94 19.26 9.87
C GLY A 541 -31.48 19.74 8.48
N LYS A 542 -31.49 21.06 8.22
CA LYS A 542 -31.15 21.68 6.93
C LYS A 542 -29.73 22.22 6.90
N CYS A 543 -29.24 22.52 5.71
CA CYS A 543 -27.86 22.90 5.42
C CYS A 543 -27.66 24.41 5.28
N LEU A 544 -26.48 24.88 5.67
CA LEU A 544 -25.96 26.21 5.33
C LEU A 544 -25.71 26.25 3.82
N ASP A 545 -26.32 27.19 3.11
CA ASP A 545 -26.40 27.22 1.65
C ASP A 545 -26.07 28.62 1.10
N VAL A 546 -25.24 28.68 0.04
CA VAL A 546 -25.00 29.93 -0.70
C VAL A 546 -26.10 30.09 -1.74
N SER A 547 -26.90 31.16 -1.58
CA SER A 547 -28.08 31.41 -2.39
C SER A 547 -27.80 31.39 -3.89
N GLY A 548 -28.62 30.62 -4.62
CA GLY A 548 -28.57 30.56 -6.07
C GLY A 548 -27.27 29.98 -6.65
N ASN A 549 -26.45 29.31 -5.85
CA ASN A 549 -25.11 28.80 -6.27
C ASN A 549 -24.24 29.92 -6.90
N ASN A 550 -24.39 31.15 -6.43
CA ASN A 550 -23.70 32.33 -6.96
C ASN A 550 -22.44 32.65 -6.13
N SER A 551 -21.28 32.62 -6.76
CA SER A 551 -19.99 32.87 -6.10
C SER A 551 -19.55 34.34 -6.02
N ALA A 552 -20.41 35.30 -6.39
CA ALA A 552 -20.10 36.74 -6.30
C ALA A 552 -19.98 37.17 -4.84
N ASP A 553 -19.07 38.13 -4.59
CA ASP A 553 -18.92 38.77 -3.27
C ASP A 553 -20.25 39.40 -2.82
N GLY A 554 -20.62 39.21 -1.55
CA GLY A 554 -21.85 39.71 -0.98
C GLY A 554 -23.06 38.77 -1.21
N THR A 555 -22.88 37.62 -1.87
CA THR A 555 -23.96 36.63 -2.00
C THR A 555 -24.37 36.14 -0.62
N VAL A 556 -25.66 36.22 -0.31
CA VAL A 556 -26.20 35.88 1.00
C VAL A 556 -26.17 34.35 1.22
N VAL A 557 -26.02 33.99 2.49
CA VAL A 557 -26.14 32.61 2.94
C VAL A 557 -27.50 32.45 3.63
N HIS A 558 -28.17 31.33 3.37
CA HIS A 558 -29.48 31.00 3.91
C HIS A 558 -29.54 29.53 4.34
N LEU A 559 -30.62 29.15 4.97
CA LEU A 559 -30.94 27.75 5.28
C LEU A 559 -31.63 27.11 4.06
N TRP A 560 -31.22 25.89 3.68
CA TRP A 560 -31.83 25.17 2.57
C TRP A 560 -31.84 23.66 2.79
N SER A 561 -32.75 22.93 2.15
CA SER A 561 -32.76 21.48 2.14
C SER A 561 -31.43 20.95 1.64
N CYS A 562 -30.84 19.97 2.36
CA CYS A 562 -29.53 19.43 2.03
C CYS A 562 -29.56 18.67 0.71
N THR A 563 -28.86 19.16 -0.29
CA THR A 563 -28.71 18.55 -1.62
C THR A 563 -27.32 17.97 -1.84
N GLY A 564 -26.35 18.34 -0.99
CA GLY A 564 -24.94 17.99 -1.17
C GLY A 564 -24.23 18.70 -2.33
N ALA A 565 -24.87 19.71 -2.95
CA ALA A 565 -24.30 20.50 -4.04
C ALA A 565 -23.14 21.40 -3.56
N ALA A 566 -22.33 21.92 -4.50
CA ALA A 566 -21.12 22.68 -4.22
C ALA A 566 -21.37 23.93 -3.35
N ASN A 567 -22.53 24.57 -3.46
CA ASN A 567 -22.92 25.74 -2.67
C ASN A 567 -23.30 25.43 -1.21
N GLN A 568 -23.29 24.15 -0.82
CA GLN A 568 -23.49 23.67 0.55
C GLN A 568 -22.24 23.05 1.17
N LYS A 569 -21.11 23.07 0.45
CA LYS A 569 -19.84 22.50 0.93
C LYS A 569 -19.00 23.57 1.61
N TRP A 570 -18.54 23.27 2.84
CA TRP A 570 -17.80 24.17 3.69
C TRP A 570 -16.56 23.47 4.25
N THR A 571 -15.41 24.13 4.12
CA THR A 571 -14.18 23.72 4.78
C THR A 571 -14.07 24.57 6.06
N LEU A 572 -14.07 23.92 7.21
CA LEU A 572 -13.99 24.55 8.52
C LEU A 572 -12.52 24.71 8.95
N PRO A 573 -12.22 25.64 9.90
CA PRO A 573 -10.87 25.87 10.39
C PRO A 573 -10.31 24.73 11.24
#